data_5d17eb38841ef1b2d1ede46ac269c68e
#
_entry.id   5d17eb38841ef1b2d1ede46ac269c68e
#
_cell.length_a   1.000
_cell.length_b   1.000
_cell.length_c   1.000
_cell.angle_alpha   90.00
_cell.angle_beta   90.00
_cell.angle_gamma   90.00
#
_symmetry.space_group_name_H-M   'P 1'
#
loop_
_entity.id
_entity.type
_entity.pdbx_description
1 polymer ?
#
loop_
_entity_poly.entity_id
_entity_poly.type
_entity_poly.pdbx_seq_one_letter_code
_entity_poly.pdbx_strand_id
1 'polypeptide(L)'
;MGRTELKEKVIKLRKQGKTYLEIQKGLKVSIPKSTFSYWCHNIPLPFGYQRKIREYNNFNLNKARKVALVVNRIKRERYLQSIVKRNMHLKGVLKNRDVAKITLAAFYLGEGSKSSKRGSLMFGNSDPFIIGLFLSLLRYCYSVDEKKFRCTLQCRADQNIKKLNKFWSRITKIPSSQFYKARIDPRTIGKPSKKLDYKGVCCINYFSADVLLDLLQIPKIIYKGP
;
A
#
# COMPACT_ATOMS: atom_id res chain seq x y z
N MET A 1 -34.94 -46.76 -14.47
CA MET A 1 -35.62 -46.34 -13.19
C MET A 1 -36.76 -45.39 -13.54
N GLY A 2 -37.97 -45.74 -13.16
CA GLY A 2 -39.15 -44.92 -13.46
C GLY A 2 -39.13 -43.60 -12.67
N ARG A 3 -39.83 -42.55 -13.17
CA ARG A 3 -39.84 -41.20 -12.56
C ARG A 3 -40.39 -41.21 -11.12
N THR A 4 -41.37 -42.07 -10.82
CA THR A 4 -41.95 -42.25 -9.53
C THR A 4 -40.98 -42.88 -8.53
N GLU A 5 -40.30 -43.94 -8.93
CA GLU A 5 -39.27 -44.63 -8.15
C GLU A 5 -38.08 -43.70 -7.82
N LEU A 6 -37.67 -42.87 -8.79
CA LEU A 6 -36.63 -41.88 -8.58
C LEU A 6 -37.04 -40.82 -7.59
N LYS A 7 -38.27 -40.30 -7.63
CA LYS A 7 -38.82 -39.34 -6.69
C LYS A 7 -38.83 -39.90 -5.26
N GLU A 8 -39.26 -41.16 -5.05
CA GLU A 8 -39.27 -41.80 -3.74
C GLU A 8 -37.86 -41.94 -3.15
N LYS A 9 -36.86 -42.36 -3.97
CA LYS A 9 -35.45 -42.44 -3.55
C LYS A 9 -34.88 -41.04 -3.15
N VAL A 10 -35.22 -40.03 -3.92
CA VAL A 10 -34.84 -38.64 -3.62
C VAL A 10 -35.42 -38.19 -2.28
N ILE A 11 -36.69 -38.41 -2.07
CA ILE A 11 -37.38 -38.04 -0.82
C ILE A 11 -36.77 -38.77 0.40
N LYS A 12 -36.49 -40.07 0.25
CA LYS A 12 -35.87 -40.87 1.32
C LYS A 12 -34.49 -40.33 1.70
N LEU A 13 -33.65 -40.02 0.72
CA LEU A 13 -32.30 -39.44 0.94
C LEU A 13 -32.40 -38.03 1.53
N ARG A 14 -33.40 -37.25 1.10
CA ARG A 14 -33.62 -35.90 1.64
C ARG A 14 -33.98 -35.92 3.11
N LYS A 15 -34.87 -36.83 3.53
CA LYS A 15 -35.23 -37.05 4.93
C LYS A 15 -34.01 -37.45 5.79
N GLN A 16 -33.00 -38.09 5.21
CA GLN A 16 -31.73 -38.38 5.86
C GLN A 16 -30.78 -37.19 5.95
N GLY A 17 -31.16 -36.01 5.49
CA GLY A 17 -30.32 -34.80 5.51
C GLY A 17 -29.28 -34.73 4.41
N LYS A 18 -29.44 -35.46 3.30
CA LYS A 18 -28.58 -35.30 2.13
C LYS A 18 -28.94 -34.00 1.39
N THR A 19 -27.93 -33.30 0.92
CA THR A 19 -28.09 -32.14 0.02
C THR A 19 -28.47 -32.60 -1.39
N TYR A 20 -29.03 -31.71 -2.22
CA TYR A 20 -29.39 -32.06 -3.59
C TYR A 20 -28.17 -32.56 -4.39
N LEU A 21 -27.00 -31.97 -4.16
CA LEU A 21 -25.75 -32.40 -4.82
C LEU A 21 -25.31 -33.80 -4.37
N GLU A 22 -25.42 -34.11 -3.07
CA GLU A 22 -25.13 -35.46 -2.54
C GLU A 22 -26.09 -36.51 -3.08
N ILE A 23 -27.37 -36.15 -3.25
CA ILE A 23 -28.38 -37.03 -3.83
C ILE A 23 -28.10 -37.31 -5.31
N GLN A 24 -27.79 -36.28 -6.12
CA GLN A 24 -27.40 -36.43 -7.53
C GLN A 24 -26.19 -37.34 -7.69
N LYS A 25 -25.13 -37.09 -6.88
CA LYS A 25 -23.93 -37.91 -6.92
C LYS A 25 -24.18 -39.38 -6.52
N GLY A 26 -24.97 -39.58 -5.45
CA GLY A 26 -25.27 -40.92 -4.95
C GLY A 26 -26.14 -41.73 -5.89
N LEU A 27 -27.09 -41.11 -6.58
CA LEU A 27 -28.00 -41.77 -7.54
C LEU A 27 -27.42 -41.76 -8.99
N LYS A 28 -26.31 -41.07 -9.23
CA LYS A 28 -25.71 -40.89 -10.56
C LYS A 28 -26.70 -40.32 -11.59
N VAL A 29 -27.56 -39.38 -11.18
CA VAL A 29 -28.59 -38.75 -12.02
C VAL A 29 -28.42 -37.24 -12.01
N SER A 30 -28.80 -36.60 -13.11
CA SER A 30 -28.89 -35.16 -13.23
C SER A 30 -30.35 -34.72 -13.11
N ILE A 31 -30.70 -34.05 -12.01
CA ILE A 31 -32.08 -33.57 -11.77
C ILE A 31 -32.00 -32.03 -11.64
N PRO A 32 -32.82 -31.25 -12.34
CA PRO A 32 -32.92 -29.81 -12.20
C PRO A 32 -33.24 -29.39 -10.76
N LYS A 33 -32.66 -28.27 -10.31
CA LYS A 33 -32.89 -27.76 -8.94
C LYS A 33 -34.37 -27.47 -8.67
N SER A 34 -35.10 -27.00 -9.67
CA SER A 34 -36.56 -26.78 -9.60
C SER A 34 -37.33 -28.06 -9.28
N THR A 35 -36.97 -29.16 -9.94
CA THR A 35 -37.57 -30.48 -9.68
C THR A 35 -37.28 -30.99 -8.28
N PHE A 36 -36.04 -30.82 -7.80
CA PHE A 36 -35.72 -31.12 -6.40
C PHE A 36 -36.51 -30.28 -5.43
N SER A 37 -36.64 -28.97 -5.69
CA SER A 37 -37.42 -28.05 -4.85
C SER A 37 -38.88 -28.50 -4.77
N TYR A 38 -39.49 -28.83 -5.91
CA TYR A 38 -40.86 -29.32 -5.98
C TYR A 38 -41.06 -30.65 -5.25
N TRP A 39 -40.16 -31.63 -5.46
CA TRP A 39 -40.28 -32.94 -4.78
C TRP A 39 -40.01 -32.90 -3.29
N CYS A 40 -39.20 -31.95 -2.83
CA CYS A 40 -38.70 -31.87 -1.46
C CYS A 40 -39.30 -30.71 -0.65
N HIS A 41 -40.31 -30.00 -1.14
CA HIS A 41 -40.82 -28.74 -0.59
C HIS A 41 -41.20 -28.87 0.92
N ASN A 42 -41.90 -29.91 1.32
CA ASN A 42 -42.41 -30.07 2.71
C ASN A 42 -41.74 -31.20 3.49
N ILE A 43 -40.50 -31.56 3.15
CA ILE A 43 -39.80 -32.64 3.83
C ILE A 43 -39.15 -32.10 5.11
N PRO A 44 -39.48 -32.63 6.30
CA PRO A 44 -38.79 -32.30 7.53
C PRO A 44 -37.35 -32.78 7.45
N LEU A 45 -36.43 -31.88 7.80
CA LEU A 45 -34.98 -32.16 7.75
C LEU A 45 -34.48 -32.52 9.16
N PRO A 46 -33.45 -33.37 9.31
CA PRO A 46 -32.90 -33.77 10.58
C PRO A 46 -32.40 -32.56 11.40
N PHE A 47 -32.43 -32.67 12.72
CA PHE A 47 -32.02 -31.63 13.66
C PHE A 47 -30.63 -31.04 13.37
N GLY A 48 -29.64 -31.81 12.92
CA GLY A 48 -28.29 -31.33 12.62
C GLY A 48 -28.12 -30.72 11.23
N TYR A 49 -29.12 -30.69 10.35
CA TYR A 49 -28.99 -30.30 8.96
C TYR A 49 -28.51 -28.85 8.77
N GLN A 50 -29.05 -27.91 9.53
CA GLN A 50 -28.66 -26.50 9.44
C GLN A 50 -27.21 -26.28 9.85
N ARG A 51 -26.70 -27.03 10.83
CA ARG A 51 -25.29 -27.01 11.24
C ARG A 51 -24.40 -27.53 10.11
N LYS A 52 -24.73 -28.66 9.51
CA LYS A 52 -24.03 -29.24 8.36
C LYS A 52 -23.92 -28.26 7.21
N ILE A 53 -25.01 -27.57 6.85
CA ILE A 53 -25.01 -26.59 5.75
C ILE A 53 -24.14 -25.38 6.09
N ARG A 54 -24.16 -24.87 7.32
CA ARG A 54 -23.27 -23.78 7.75
C ARG A 54 -21.81 -24.16 7.65
N GLU A 55 -21.44 -25.33 8.12
CA GLU A 55 -20.05 -25.84 8.04
C GLU A 55 -19.60 -25.98 6.57
N TYR A 56 -20.46 -26.53 5.71
CA TYR A 56 -20.18 -26.67 4.27
C TYR A 56 -20.04 -25.31 3.57
N ASN A 57 -20.93 -24.38 3.87
CA ASN A 57 -20.85 -23.02 3.32
C ASN A 57 -19.59 -22.29 3.79
N ASN A 58 -19.21 -22.41 5.06
CA ASN A 58 -17.99 -21.82 5.59
C ASN A 58 -16.74 -22.43 4.93
N PHE A 59 -16.70 -23.74 4.74
CA PHE A 59 -15.61 -24.40 4.03
C PHE A 59 -15.46 -23.90 2.58
N ASN A 60 -16.59 -23.87 1.84
CA ASN A 60 -16.59 -23.38 0.46
C ASN A 60 -16.23 -21.90 0.37
N LEU A 61 -16.74 -21.07 1.28
CA LEU A 61 -16.41 -19.65 1.35
C LEU A 61 -14.91 -19.43 1.61
N ASN A 62 -14.33 -20.20 2.53
CA ASN A 62 -12.89 -20.10 2.81
C ASN A 62 -12.04 -20.55 1.60
N LYS A 63 -12.45 -21.60 0.90
CA LYS A 63 -11.82 -22.02 -0.35
C LYS A 63 -11.92 -20.94 -1.42
N ALA A 64 -13.10 -20.37 -1.62
CA ALA A 64 -13.33 -19.28 -2.58
C ALA A 64 -12.52 -18.03 -2.24
N ARG A 65 -12.42 -17.65 -0.95
CA ARG A 65 -11.60 -16.53 -0.49
C ARG A 65 -10.12 -16.71 -0.83
N LYS A 66 -9.56 -17.91 -0.59
CA LYS A 66 -8.16 -18.20 -0.93
C LYS A 66 -7.90 -18.04 -2.44
N VAL A 67 -8.79 -18.58 -3.27
CA VAL A 67 -8.69 -18.45 -4.73
C VAL A 67 -8.83 -16.99 -5.16
N ALA A 68 -9.80 -16.26 -4.61
CA ALA A 68 -10.02 -14.85 -4.91
C ALA A 68 -8.81 -13.97 -4.56
N LEU A 69 -8.14 -14.23 -3.42
CA LEU A 69 -6.92 -13.52 -3.05
C LEU A 69 -5.80 -13.68 -4.09
N VAL A 70 -5.57 -14.92 -4.55
CA VAL A 70 -4.56 -15.20 -5.59
C VAL A 70 -4.91 -14.52 -6.91
N VAL A 71 -6.15 -14.68 -7.36
CA VAL A 71 -6.63 -14.08 -8.61
C VAL A 71 -6.56 -12.54 -8.57
N ASN A 72 -6.98 -11.93 -7.46
CA ASN A 72 -6.93 -10.48 -7.30
C ASN A 72 -5.49 -9.96 -7.26
N ARG A 73 -4.56 -10.70 -6.62
CA ARG A 73 -3.13 -10.38 -6.64
C ARG A 73 -2.59 -10.37 -8.07
N ILE A 74 -2.85 -11.43 -8.85
CA ILE A 74 -2.40 -11.52 -10.24
C ILE A 74 -2.99 -10.39 -11.10
N LYS A 75 -4.30 -10.10 -10.95
CA LYS A 75 -4.94 -8.99 -11.65
C LYS A 75 -4.29 -7.65 -11.31
N ARG A 76 -4.00 -7.41 -10.01
CA ARG A 76 -3.33 -6.20 -9.57
C ARG A 76 -1.92 -6.06 -10.16
N GLU A 77 -1.13 -7.14 -10.15
CA GLU A 77 0.21 -7.16 -10.71
C GLU A 77 0.20 -6.82 -12.21
N ARG A 78 -0.69 -7.46 -12.99
CA ARG A 78 -0.87 -7.16 -14.42
C ARG A 78 -1.27 -5.70 -14.65
N TYR A 79 -2.18 -5.17 -13.83
CA TYR A 79 -2.60 -3.77 -13.92
C TYR A 79 -1.44 -2.82 -13.62
N LEU A 80 -0.64 -3.07 -12.58
CA LEU A 80 0.54 -2.27 -12.26
C LEU A 80 1.57 -2.31 -13.40
N GLN A 81 1.81 -3.48 -14.01
CA GLN A 81 2.67 -3.60 -15.19
C GLN A 81 2.15 -2.77 -16.37
N SER A 82 0.83 -2.76 -16.60
CA SER A 82 0.24 -1.93 -17.66
C SER A 82 0.44 -0.42 -17.41
N ILE A 83 0.37 0.02 -16.14
CA ILE A 83 0.67 1.40 -15.76
C ILE A 83 2.14 1.74 -16.04
N VAL A 84 3.07 0.85 -15.64
CA VAL A 84 4.50 1.04 -15.94
C VAL A 84 4.74 1.15 -17.44
N LYS A 85 4.17 0.24 -18.25
CA LYS A 85 4.29 0.27 -19.71
C LYS A 85 3.77 1.58 -20.30
N ARG A 86 2.60 2.04 -19.86
CA ARG A 86 1.98 3.30 -20.32
C ARG A 86 2.84 4.53 -20.04
N ASN A 87 3.57 4.54 -18.91
CA ASN A 87 4.38 5.67 -18.48
C ASN A 87 5.87 5.53 -18.85
N MET A 88 6.25 4.50 -19.63
CA MET A 88 7.66 4.25 -19.96
C MET A 88 8.31 5.36 -20.77
N HIS A 89 7.52 6.11 -21.55
CA HIS A 89 7.98 7.28 -22.30
C HIS A 89 8.53 8.41 -21.41
N LEU A 90 8.15 8.44 -20.12
CA LEU A 90 8.67 9.40 -19.14
C LEU A 90 10.06 9.02 -18.60
N LYS A 91 10.55 7.82 -18.94
CA LYS A 91 11.86 7.36 -18.49
C LYS A 91 12.96 8.30 -19.03
N GLY A 92 13.70 8.90 -18.10
CA GLY A 92 14.81 9.79 -18.45
C GLY A 92 14.42 11.25 -18.66
N VAL A 93 13.13 11.63 -18.54
CA VAL A 93 12.69 13.03 -18.70
C VAL A 93 13.41 13.99 -17.74
N LEU A 94 13.79 13.50 -16.55
CA LEU A 94 14.56 14.26 -15.56
C LEU A 94 16.04 14.46 -15.93
N LYS A 95 16.53 13.93 -17.06
CA LYS A 95 17.84 14.29 -17.61
C LYS A 95 17.83 15.71 -18.19
N ASN A 96 16.68 16.23 -18.57
CA ASN A 96 16.51 17.64 -18.88
C ASN A 96 16.56 18.44 -17.57
N ARG A 97 17.53 19.37 -17.48
CA ARG A 97 17.81 20.14 -16.26
C ARG A 97 16.64 21.07 -15.87
N ASP A 98 15.94 21.64 -16.83
CA ASP A 98 14.80 22.52 -16.59
C ASP A 98 13.60 21.71 -16.04
N VAL A 99 13.32 20.54 -16.63
CA VAL A 99 12.29 19.64 -16.12
C VAL A 99 12.63 19.15 -14.71
N ALA A 100 13.90 18.82 -14.47
CA ALA A 100 14.36 18.42 -13.13
C ALA A 100 14.19 19.57 -12.11
N LYS A 101 14.52 20.81 -12.51
CA LYS A 101 14.41 22.01 -11.67
C LYS A 101 12.94 22.34 -11.35
N ILE A 102 12.05 22.24 -12.32
CA ILE A 102 10.60 22.40 -12.15
C ILE A 102 10.06 21.32 -11.21
N THR A 103 10.46 20.07 -11.43
CA THR A 103 10.05 18.95 -10.57
C THR A 103 10.51 19.15 -9.12
N LEU A 104 11.77 19.59 -8.93
CA LEU A 104 12.30 19.90 -7.60
C LEU A 104 11.52 21.01 -6.91
N ALA A 105 11.18 22.07 -7.64
CA ALA A 105 10.40 23.18 -7.11
C ALA A 105 8.98 22.75 -6.71
N ALA A 106 8.31 21.95 -7.55
CA ALA A 106 7.00 21.39 -7.23
C ALA A 106 7.05 20.46 -5.99
N PHE A 107 8.09 19.64 -5.89
CA PHE A 107 8.35 18.79 -4.73
C PHE A 107 8.54 19.61 -3.45
N TYR A 108 9.31 20.68 -3.55
CA TYR A 108 9.55 21.59 -2.41
C TYR A 108 8.28 22.33 -2.00
N LEU A 109 7.42 22.70 -2.94
CA LEU A 109 6.12 23.31 -2.62
C LEU A 109 5.19 22.36 -1.84
N GLY A 110 5.21 21.07 -2.14
CA GLY A 110 4.38 20.08 -1.45
C GLY A 110 4.85 19.81 -0.02
N GLU A 111 6.15 19.52 0.15
CA GLU A 111 6.70 18.94 1.38
C GLU A 111 7.71 19.85 2.09
N GLY A 112 8.17 20.92 1.43
CA GLY A 112 9.17 21.84 1.99
C GLY A 112 8.59 22.90 2.93
N SER A 113 9.45 23.43 3.80
CA SER A 113 9.09 24.57 4.64
C SER A 113 9.12 25.87 3.83
N LYS A 114 7.98 26.55 3.81
CA LYS A 114 7.79 27.81 3.05
C LYS A 114 8.29 29.06 3.80
N SER A 115 8.84 28.89 5.02
CA SER A 115 9.32 30.01 5.82
C SER A 115 10.70 30.47 5.34
N SER A 116 10.75 31.61 4.67
CA SER A 116 11.99 32.29 4.26
C SER A 116 12.76 32.92 5.42
N LYS A 117 12.13 33.10 6.58
CA LYS A 117 12.73 33.78 7.77
C LYS A 117 14.02 33.12 8.26
N ARG A 118 14.27 31.85 7.96
CA ARG A 118 15.44 31.10 8.42
C ARG A 118 16.61 31.10 7.45
N GLY A 119 16.46 31.63 6.25
CA GLY A 119 17.52 31.65 5.22
C GLY A 119 18.04 30.27 4.83
N SER A 120 17.31 29.22 5.11
CA SER A 120 17.69 27.83 4.84
C SER A 120 16.52 27.04 4.27
N LEU A 121 16.81 26.23 3.27
CA LEU A 121 15.89 25.26 2.71
C LEU A 121 15.70 24.11 3.72
N MET A 122 14.44 23.77 4.03
CA MET A 122 14.13 22.65 4.91
C MET A 122 13.11 21.72 4.24
N PHE A 123 13.46 20.43 4.16
CA PHE A 123 12.64 19.39 3.55
C PHE A 123 12.60 18.17 4.46
N GLY A 124 11.42 17.63 4.75
CA GLY A 124 11.28 16.50 5.66
C GLY A 124 10.28 15.47 5.17
N ASN A 125 10.67 14.19 5.19
CA ASN A 125 9.77 13.09 4.88
C ASN A 125 10.18 11.80 5.61
N SER A 126 9.24 10.88 5.79
CA SER A 126 9.49 9.54 6.36
C SER A 126 9.82 8.49 5.29
N ASP A 127 9.57 8.78 4.01
CA ASP A 127 9.86 7.89 2.91
C ASP A 127 11.29 8.10 2.40
N PRO A 128 12.16 7.07 2.47
CA PRO A 128 13.54 7.16 1.99
C PRO A 128 13.65 7.46 0.49
N PHE A 129 12.68 7.01 -0.31
CA PHE A 129 12.65 7.30 -1.74
C PHE A 129 12.44 8.80 -2.00
N ILE A 130 11.49 9.41 -1.29
CA ILE A 130 11.18 10.85 -1.40
C ILE A 130 12.39 11.69 -1.00
N ILE A 131 13.04 11.37 0.11
CA ILE A 131 14.26 12.06 0.56
C ILE A 131 15.41 11.88 -0.45
N GLY A 132 15.62 10.66 -0.94
CA GLY A 132 16.67 10.37 -1.93
C GLY A 132 16.44 11.10 -3.24
N LEU A 133 15.22 11.11 -3.75
CA LEU A 133 14.85 11.82 -4.98
C LEU A 133 15.06 13.33 -4.82
N PHE A 134 14.58 13.92 -3.73
CA PHE A 134 14.77 15.34 -3.45
C PHE A 134 16.25 15.75 -3.47
N LEU A 135 17.09 15.02 -2.74
CA LEU A 135 18.53 15.30 -2.69
C LEU A 135 19.24 15.08 -4.03
N SER A 136 18.82 14.07 -4.80
CA SER A 136 19.36 13.83 -6.13
C SER A 136 19.04 14.97 -7.08
N LEU A 137 17.80 15.46 -7.07
CA LEU A 137 17.39 16.61 -7.87
C LEU A 137 18.10 17.90 -7.43
N LEU A 138 18.22 18.12 -6.12
CA LEU A 138 18.89 19.30 -5.58
C LEU A 138 20.37 19.35 -6.03
N ARG A 139 21.09 18.22 -5.89
CA ARG A 139 22.48 18.10 -6.33
C ARG A 139 22.64 18.22 -7.84
N TYR A 140 21.66 17.76 -8.61
CA TYR A 140 21.68 17.83 -10.07
C TYR A 140 21.40 19.25 -10.59
N CYS A 141 20.45 19.96 -9.97
CA CYS A 141 20.03 21.29 -10.42
C CYS A 141 20.96 22.41 -9.94
N TYR A 142 21.61 22.23 -8.78
CA TYR A 142 22.43 23.26 -8.15
C TYR A 142 23.83 22.75 -7.82
N SER A 143 24.81 23.67 -7.84
CA SER A 143 26.16 23.40 -7.34
C SER A 143 26.14 23.46 -5.81
N VAL A 144 25.77 22.35 -5.16
CA VAL A 144 25.61 22.27 -3.72
C VAL A 144 26.97 22.15 -3.00
N ASP A 145 27.10 22.86 -1.88
CA ASP A 145 28.18 22.64 -0.93
C ASP A 145 27.72 21.59 0.10
N GLU A 146 28.27 20.39 0.05
CA GLU A 146 27.89 19.28 0.94
C GLU A 146 28.08 19.62 2.44
N LYS A 147 28.97 20.55 2.78
CA LYS A 147 29.20 21.00 4.18
C LYS A 147 28.02 21.81 4.73
N LYS A 148 27.18 22.38 3.87
CA LYS A 148 26.00 23.16 4.27
C LYS A 148 24.76 22.30 4.59
N PHE A 149 24.82 20.98 4.40
CA PHE A 149 23.74 20.09 4.81
C PHE A 149 23.74 19.82 6.32
N ARG A 150 22.55 19.71 6.89
CA ARG A 150 22.32 19.16 8.22
C ARG A 150 21.10 18.26 8.18
N CYS A 151 21.13 17.20 8.97
CA CYS A 151 20.00 16.28 9.13
C CYS A 151 19.51 16.31 10.57
N THR A 152 18.19 16.26 10.75
CA THR A 152 17.58 16.03 12.05
C THR A 152 16.57 14.90 11.92
N LEU A 153 16.68 13.86 12.74
CA LEU A 153 15.72 12.79 12.77
C LEU A 153 14.63 13.04 13.80
N GLN A 154 13.38 12.85 13.41
CA GLN A 154 12.26 12.78 14.32
C GLN A 154 11.84 11.31 14.44
N CYS A 155 11.94 10.75 15.62
CA CYS A 155 11.76 9.32 15.84
C CYS A 155 10.87 9.05 17.07
N ARG A 156 10.43 7.81 17.18
CA ARG A 156 9.69 7.32 18.34
C ARG A 156 10.64 6.98 19.47
N ALA A 157 10.12 6.94 20.69
CA ALA A 157 10.91 6.66 21.91
C ALA A 157 11.50 5.24 21.93
N ASP A 158 10.85 4.28 21.26
CA ASP A 158 11.26 2.86 21.18
C ASP A 158 12.26 2.57 20.06
N GLN A 159 12.72 3.58 19.30
CA GLN A 159 13.63 3.40 18.17
C GLN A 159 15.11 3.57 18.55
N ASN A 160 15.96 2.77 17.93
CA ASN A 160 17.41 2.88 18.09
C ASN A 160 17.99 4.00 17.21
N ILE A 161 18.32 5.13 17.80
CA ILE A 161 18.83 6.33 17.12
C ILE A 161 20.11 6.05 16.32
N LYS A 162 21.04 5.24 16.85
CA LYS A 162 22.31 4.91 16.15
C LYS A 162 22.04 4.15 14.86
N LYS A 163 21.09 3.19 14.87
CA LYS A 163 20.67 2.47 13.68
C LYS A 163 19.97 3.39 12.67
N LEU A 164 19.14 4.31 13.15
CA LEU A 164 18.46 5.28 12.28
C LEU A 164 19.46 6.25 11.64
N ASN A 165 20.40 6.79 12.38
CA ASN A 165 21.46 7.65 11.83
C ASN A 165 22.25 6.96 10.72
N LYS A 166 22.69 5.69 10.95
CA LYS A 166 23.39 4.91 9.94
C LYS A 166 22.52 4.65 8.70
N PHE A 167 21.23 4.37 8.89
CA PHE A 167 20.28 4.17 7.77
C PHE A 167 20.14 5.44 6.94
N TRP A 168 19.82 6.57 7.58
CA TRP A 168 19.57 7.82 6.87
C TRP A 168 20.85 8.44 6.27
N SER A 169 22.01 8.31 6.93
CA SER A 169 23.29 8.72 6.36
C SER A 169 23.58 7.99 5.02
N ARG A 170 23.27 6.69 4.95
CA ARG A 170 23.41 5.93 3.70
C ARG A 170 22.45 6.40 2.59
N ILE A 171 21.19 6.72 2.92
CA ILE A 171 20.19 7.20 1.97
C ILE A 171 20.51 8.61 1.49
N THR A 172 20.83 9.51 2.41
CA THR A 172 21.08 10.93 2.12
C THR A 172 22.47 11.20 1.53
N LYS A 173 23.43 10.29 1.75
CA LYS A 173 24.87 10.47 1.50
C LYS A 173 25.47 11.62 2.31
N ILE A 174 24.79 12.09 3.34
CA ILE A 174 25.28 13.10 4.28
C ILE A 174 25.97 12.37 5.44
N PRO A 175 27.20 12.73 5.81
CA PRO A 175 27.93 12.07 6.89
C PRO A 175 27.24 12.24 8.25
N SER A 176 27.33 11.24 9.11
CA SER A 176 26.68 11.25 10.43
C SER A 176 27.15 12.41 11.34
N SER A 177 28.33 12.98 11.09
CA SER A 177 28.83 14.19 11.79
C SER A 177 27.98 15.43 11.51
N GLN A 178 27.21 15.45 10.43
CA GLN A 178 26.30 16.54 10.08
C GLN A 178 24.85 16.28 10.58
N PHE A 179 24.63 15.23 11.37
CA PHE A 179 23.35 14.97 11.99
C PHE A 179 23.26 15.67 13.35
N TYR A 180 22.19 16.43 13.53
CA TYR A 180 21.84 16.98 14.84
C TYR A 180 21.26 15.90 15.75
N LYS A 181 21.18 16.19 17.05
CA LYS A 181 20.53 15.34 18.04
C LYS A 181 19.11 15.00 17.58
N ALA A 182 18.78 13.72 17.55
CA ALA A 182 17.46 13.28 17.16
C ALA A 182 16.38 13.81 18.11
N ARG A 183 15.22 14.14 17.56
CA ARG A 183 14.04 14.57 18.32
C ARG A 183 13.13 13.37 18.55
N ILE A 184 12.95 13.00 19.80
CA ILE A 184 12.04 11.93 20.21
C ILE A 184 10.65 12.53 20.39
N ASP A 185 9.64 11.91 19.74
CA ASP A 185 8.25 12.30 19.95
C ASP A 185 7.78 11.81 21.34
N PRO A 186 7.55 12.71 22.30
CA PRO A 186 7.19 12.35 23.67
C PRO A 186 5.85 11.58 23.76
N ARG A 187 4.95 11.76 22.78
CA ARG A 187 3.67 11.05 22.72
C ARG A 187 3.81 9.54 22.49
N THR A 188 5.01 9.09 22.13
CA THR A 188 5.32 7.69 21.85
C THR A 188 5.97 6.94 23.00
N ILE A 189 6.25 7.61 24.12
CA ILE A 189 6.83 6.99 25.32
C ILE A 189 5.83 5.96 25.86
N GLY A 190 6.31 4.76 26.15
CA GLY A 190 5.50 3.63 26.61
C GLY A 190 4.58 2.98 25.56
N LYS A 191 4.64 3.45 24.30
CA LYS A 191 3.80 2.90 23.21
C LYS A 191 4.66 2.20 22.17
N PRO A 192 4.61 0.87 22.04
CA PRO A 192 5.40 0.13 21.06
C PRO A 192 5.04 0.51 19.62
N SER A 193 6.02 0.47 18.74
CA SER A 193 5.83 0.75 17.32
C SER A 193 5.02 -0.36 16.65
N LYS A 194 3.91 0.00 15.99
CA LYS A 194 3.09 -0.94 15.21
C LYS A 194 3.72 -1.29 13.86
N LYS A 195 4.58 -0.43 13.32
CA LYS A 195 5.28 -0.62 12.05
C LYS A 195 6.76 -0.89 12.33
N LEU A 196 7.19 -2.13 12.17
CA LEU A 196 8.57 -2.57 12.42
C LEU A 196 9.60 -1.93 11.47
N ASP A 197 9.16 -1.55 10.28
CA ASP A 197 9.97 -0.93 9.23
C ASP A 197 10.00 0.61 9.26
N TYR A 198 9.25 1.24 10.15
CA TYR A 198 9.24 2.71 10.26
C TYR A 198 10.59 3.26 10.68
N LYS A 199 11.14 4.18 9.89
CA LYS A 199 12.49 4.75 10.07
C LYS A 199 12.49 6.18 10.62
N GLY A 200 11.38 6.63 11.20
CA GLY A 200 11.23 8.03 11.62
C GLY A 200 11.08 8.99 10.43
N VAL A 201 11.10 10.27 10.72
CA VAL A 201 11.12 11.34 9.68
C VAL A 201 12.53 11.90 9.61
N CYS A 202 13.08 11.98 8.41
CA CYS A 202 14.35 12.66 8.13
C CYS A 202 14.06 14.08 7.66
N CYS A 203 14.53 15.07 8.42
CA CYS A 203 14.48 16.48 8.05
C CYS A 203 15.85 16.92 7.56
N ILE A 204 15.92 17.35 6.32
CA ILE A 204 17.12 17.90 5.67
C ILE A 204 17.07 19.41 5.76
N ASN A 205 18.13 20.02 6.23
CA ASN A 205 18.36 21.46 6.13
C ASN A 205 19.54 21.71 5.20
N TYR A 206 19.38 22.62 4.24
CA TYR A 206 20.44 23.12 3.41
C TYR A 206 20.55 24.65 3.60
N PHE A 207 21.69 25.10 4.09
CA PHE A 207 21.90 26.52 4.41
C PHE A 207 22.26 27.33 3.16
N SER A 208 21.23 27.72 2.40
CA SER A 208 21.32 28.62 1.25
C SER A 208 20.00 29.35 1.07
N ALA A 209 19.99 30.64 1.32
CA ALA A 209 18.84 31.49 1.07
C ALA A 209 18.56 31.61 -0.44
N ASP A 210 19.62 31.67 -1.25
CA ASP A 210 19.53 31.77 -2.71
C ASP A 210 18.78 30.59 -3.32
N VAL A 211 19.18 29.35 -3.00
CA VAL A 211 18.50 28.13 -3.48
C VAL A 211 17.05 28.08 -2.97
N LEU A 212 16.80 28.49 -1.73
CA LEU A 212 15.43 28.54 -1.19
C LEU A 212 14.56 29.51 -1.98
N LEU A 213 15.04 30.73 -2.21
CA LEU A 213 14.29 31.77 -2.92
C LEU A 213 14.05 31.39 -4.38
N ASP A 214 15.06 30.84 -5.05
CA ASP A 214 14.92 30.37 -6.43
C ASP A 214 13.82 29.30 -6.51
N LEU A 215 13.83 28.28 -5.66
CA LEU A 215 12.79 27.23 -5.63
C LEU A 215 11.39 27.78 -5.32
N LEU A 216 11.28 28.83 -4.51
CA LEU A 216 9.97 29.44 -4.20
C LEU A 216 9.46 30.36 -5.33
N GLN A 217 10.32 30.88 -6.19
CA GLN A 217 9.92 31.73 -7.32
C GLN A 217 9.54 30.93 -8.58
N ILE A 218 10.19 29.81 -8.84
CA ILE A 218 9.95 28.99 -10.05
C ILE A 218 8.44 28.71 -10.27
N PRO A 219 7.68 28.23 -9.29
CA PRO A 219 6.24 27.97 -9.50
C PRO A 219 5.43 29.22 -9.83
N LYS A 220 5.82 30.38 -9.28
CA LYS A 220 5.14 31.65 -9.56
C LYS A 220 5.43 32.17 -10.98
N ILE A 221 6.61 31.83 -11.52
CA ILE A 221 6.98 32.18 -12.91
C ILE A 221 6.22 31.28 -13.89
N ILE A 222 6.12 29.96 -13.57
CA ILE A 222 5.50 28.98 -14.46
C ILE A 222 3.98 29.11 -14.46
N TYR A 223 3.39 29.28 -13.28
CA TYR A 223 1.94 29.39 -13.10
C TYR A 223 1.56 30.84 -12.78
N LYS A 224 1.29 31.61 -13.83
CA LYS A 224 0.51 32.85 -13.71
C LYS A 224 -0.96 32.40 -13.69
N GLY A 225 -1.52 32.19 -12.50
CA GLY A 225 -2.93 31.86 -12.33
C GLY A 225 -3.87 32.91 -12.95
N PRO A 226 -5.16 32.56 -13.12
CA PRO A 226 -6.16 33.52 -13.60
C PRO A 226 -6.28 34.71 -12.66
#